data_2b096f1d4eb9dcb2e539e8e2a79315b5
#
_entry.id   2b096f1d4eb9dcb2e539e8e2a79315b5
#
_cell.length_a   1.000
_cell.length_b   1.000
_cell.length_c   1.000
_cell.angle_alpha   90.00
_cell.angle_beta   90.00
_cell.angle_gamma   90.00
#
_symmetry.space_group_name_H-M   'P 1'
#
loop_
_entity.id
_entity.type
_entity.pdbx_description
1 polymer ?
#
loop_
_entity_poly.entity_id
_entity_poly.type
_entity_poly.pdbx_seq_one_letter_code
_entity_poly.pdbx_strand_id
1 'polypeptide(L)'
;MKESMTNLAGVSSYNDQIICSGGLFLAKDTHRFLFLLRTQGKTADTWGLVGGKKEPSDATPYDALNREIAEEVGKTPTIKKTIPLELFTSNDQNFQYNTYVLVVDREFIPTLNDEHSGYAWCGFDMWPKPLHQGVKNSFNNKAIRAKLELLLELV
;
A
#
# COMPACT_ATOMS: atom_id res chain seq x y z
N MET A 1 -32.32 0.98 -14.94
CA MET A 1 -31.93 0.00 -14.23
C MET A 1 -31.73 -0.19 -13.84
N LYS A 2 -31.63 0.07 -13.85
CA LYS A 2 -31.15 -0.76 -13.28
C LYS A 2 -31.21 -1.17 -12.78
N GLU A 3 -31.34 -0.67 -12.79
CA GLU A 3 -31.20 -1.60 -12.14
C GLU A 3 -30.94 -1.97 -11.77
N SER A 4 -31.11 -1.59 -11.99
CA SER A 4 -30.74 -2.43 -11.43
C SER A 4 -30.58 -2.69 -11.01
N MET A 5 -30.51 -2.50 -11.14
CA MET A 5 -30.26 -3.29 -10.29
C MET A 5 -30.61 -3.07 -9.47
N THR A 6 -31.07 -2.85 -9.46
CA THR A 6 -31.31 -3.27 -8.56
C THR A 6 -31.67 -3.45 -8.12
N ASN A 7 -31.99 -3.41 -8.11
CA ASN A 7 -32.20 -3.97 -7.40
C ASN A 7 -32.35 -4.31 -7.07
N LEU A 8 -32.43 -4.11 -7.54
CA LEU A 8 -32.40 -4.76 -6.86
C LEU A 8 -32.02 -4.71 -5.64
N ALA A 9 -32.13 -4.93 -4.92
CA ALA A 9 -31.93 -4.86 -3.47
C ALA A 9 -30.47 -5.08 -3.09
N GLY A 10 -29.78 -6.01 -3.65
CA GLY A 10 -28.36 -6.25 -3.41
C GLY A 10 -27.40 -5.25 -4.08
N VAL A 11 -27.91 -4.37 -4.89
CA VAL A 11 -27.09 -3.45 -5.66
C VAL A 11 -26.34 -2.47 -4.77
N SER A 12 -26.95 -2.02 -3.67
CA SER A 12 -26.35 -1.03 -2.80
C SER A 12 -25.03 -1.50 -2.16
N SER A 13 -24.84 -2.82 -1.97
CA SER A 13 -23.62 -3.34 -1.33
C SER A 13 -22.36 -3.08 -2.17
N TYR A 14 -22.49 -2.96 -3.48
CA TYR A 14 -21.34 -2.65 -4.33
C TYR A 14 -20.83 -1.23 -4.12
N ASN A 15 -21.75 -0.30 -3.82
CA ASN A 15 -21.39 1.09 -3.62
C ASN A 15 -20.67 1.32 -2.30
N ASP A 16 -20.77 0.36 -1.38
CA ASP A 16 -20.16 0.45 -0.07
C ASP A 16 -18.79 -0.24 0.00
N GLN A 17 -18.32 -0.79 -1.13
CA GLN A 17 -17.03 -1.45 -1.14
C GLN A 17 -15.91 -0.46 -0.90
N ILE A 18 -15.02 -0.79 0.06
CA ILE A 18 -13.84 -0.01 0.36
C ILE A 18 -12.67 -0.62 -0.40
N ILE A 19 -12.07 0.18 -1.28
CA ILE A 19 -10.92 -0.21 -2.06
C ILE A 19 -9.73 0.64 -1.64
N CYS A 20 -8.67 -0.02 -1.17
CA CYS A 20 -7.46 0.64 -0.74
C CYS A 20 -6.28 0.18 -1.58
N SER A 21 -5.23 0.98 -1.58
CA SER A 21 -3.97 0.62 -2.23
C SER A 21 -2.80 1.06 -1.39
N GLY A 22 -1.72 0.29 -1.45
CA GLY A 22 -0.50 0.59 -0.74
C GLY A 22 0.71 0.36 -1.61
N GLY A 23 1.75 1.14 -1.38
CA GLY A 23 3.00 1.06 -2.11
C GLY A 23 4.16 0.79 -1.18
N LEU A 24 4.90 -0.26 -1.47
CA LEU A 24 6.13 -0.62 -0.79
C LEU A 24 7.29 -0.20 -1.67
N PHE A 25 7.88 0.95 -1.37
CA PHE A 25 9.05 1.41 -2.11
C PHE A 25 10.24 0.51 -1.83
N LEU A 26 10.93 0.10 -2.89
CA LEU A 26 12.16 -0.68 -2.82
C LEU A 26 13.27 0.12 -3.51
N ALA A 27 14.31 0.46 -2.75
CA ALA A 27 15.47 1.17 -3.28
C ALA A 27 16.48 0.16 -3.84
N LYS A 28 16.80 0.31 -5.13
CA LYS A 28 17.70 -0.61 -5.81
C LYS A 28 19.12 -0.58 -5.23
N ASP A 29 19.58 0.60 -4.81
CA ASP A 29 20.97 0.76 -4.33
C ASP A 29 21.22 0.06 -2.98
N THR A 30 20.23 0.02 -2.09
CA THR A 30 20.40 -0.55 -0.75
C THR A 30 19.62 -1.84 -0.53
N HIS A 31 18.68 -2.18 -1.42
CA HIS A 31 17.73 -3.28 -1.24
C HIS A 31 16.89 -3.13 0.02
N ARG A 32 16.60 -1.89 0.42
CA ARG A 32 15.76 -1.61 1.59
C ARG A 32 14.41 -1.06 1.16
N PHE A 33 13.43 -1.28 2.04
CA PHE A 33 12.03 -0.93 1.82
C PHE A 33 11.62 0.21 2.73
N LEU A 34 10.73 1.09 2.24
CA LEU A 34 10.27 2.27 2.97
C LEU A 34 9.00 1.97 3.79
N PHE A 35 9.04 2.38 5.05
CA PHE A 35 7.90 2.33 5.97
C PHE A 35 7.65 3.71 6.55
N LEU A 36 6.38 4.02 6.83
CA LEU A 36 5.96 5.28 7.42
C LEU A 36 5.30 5.03 8.77
N LEU A 37 5.63 5.86 9.76
CA LEU A 37 5.05 5.78 11.11
C LEU A 37 3.75 6.58 11.16
N ARG A 38 2.64 5.89 11.43
CA ARG A 38 1.32 6.49 11.46
C ARG A 38 1.08 7.25 12.76
N THR A 39 0.41 8.39 12.67
CA THR A 39 0.14 9.24 13.84
C THR A 39 -1.32 9.24 14.26
N GLN A 40 -2.24 8.75 13.43
CA GLN A 40 -3.67 8.96 13.62
C GLN A 40 -4.48 7.67 13.66
N GLY A 41 -5.62 7.73 14.35
CA GLY A 41 -6.60 6.67 14.33
C GLY A 41 -6.19 5.46 15.16
N LYS A 42 -6.89 4.36 14.91
CA LYS A 42 -6.69 3.10 15.64
C LYS A 42 -5.33 2.45 15.34
N THR A 43 -4.69 2.85 14.25
CA THR A 43 -3.40 2.31 13.83
C THR A 43 -2.25 3.27 14.12
N ALA A 44 -2.49 4.29 14.95
CA ALA A 44 -1.43 5.21 15.38
C ALA A 44 -0.26 4.44 16.01
N ASP A 45 0.94 4.97 15.83
CA ASP A 45 2.18 4.38 16.34
C ASP A 45 2.53 3.02 15.74
N THR A 46 1.97 2.69 14.58
CA THR A 46 2.38 1.52 13.80
C THR A 46 3.04 1.95 12.50
N TRP A 47 3.90 1.07 11.99
CA TRP A 47 4.61 1.29 10.74
C TRP A 47 3.85 0.66 9.59
N GLY A 48 3.55 1.44 8.57
CA GLY A 48 2.79 1.00 7.42
C GLY A 48 3.39 1.44 6.11
N LEU A 49 2.66 1.18 5.04
CA LEU A 49 3.05 1.55 3.69
C LEU A 49 2.44 2.90 3.31
N VAL A 50 2.99 3.52 2.26
CA VAL A 50 2.33 4.64 1.60
C VAL A 50 1.01 4.13 1.01
N GLY A 51 -0.06 4.90 1.15
CA GLY A 51 -1.31 4.53 0.50
C GLY A 51 -2.54 4.97 1.24
N GLY A 52 -3.68 4.56 0.74
CA GLY A 52 -4.94 4.91 1.34
C GLY A 52 -6.14 4.44 0.53
N LYS A 53 -7.29 4.99 0.86
CA LYS A 53 -8.56 4.62 0.27
C LYS A 53 -8.74 5.27 -1.10
N LYS A 54 -9.24 4.48 -2.06
CA LYS A 54 -9.64 4.99 -3.37
C LYS A 54 -10.85 5.90 -3.21
N GLU A 55 -10.78 7.08 -3.85
CA GLU A 55 -11.89 8.03 -3.91
C GLU A 55 -12.62 7.89 -5.24
N PRO A 56 -13.87 8.38 -5.32
CA PRO A 56 -14.64 8.29 -6.58
C PRO A 56 -13.96 8.92 -7.79
N SER A 57 -13.13 9.95 -7.56
CA SER A 57 -12.39 10.60 -8.64
C SER A 57 -11.20 9.79 -9.13
N ASP A 58 -10.76 8.79 -8.38
CA ASP A 58 -9.67 7.91 -8.80
C ASP A 58 -10.21 6.85 -9.76
N ALA A 59 -9.66 6.75 -10.95
CA ALA A 59 -10.13 5.79 -11.95
C ALA A 59 -9.80 4.35 -11.54
N THR A 60 -8.64 4.14 -10.95
CA THR A 60 -8.15 2.80 -10.56
C THR A 60 -7.52 2.84 -9.19
N PRO A 61 -7.31 1.68 -8.53
CA PRO A 61 -6.54 1.64 -7.29
C PRO A 61 -5.12 2.19 -7.45
N TYR A 62 -4.50 2.01 -8.62
CA TYR A 62 -3.17 2.55 -8.88
C TYR A 62 -3.19 4.09 -8.95
N ASP A 63 -4.23 4.68 -9.54
CA ASP A 63 -4.38 6.13 -9.55
C ASP A 63 -4.54 6.68 -8.14
N ALA A 64 -5.29 5.96 -7.29
CA ALA A 64 -5.42 6.31 -5.87
C ALA A 64 -4.05 6.28 -5.19
N LEU A 65 -3.24 5.26 -5.46
CA LEU A 65 -1.90 5.16 -4.89
C LEU A 65 -1.01 6.33 -5.34
N ASN A 66 -1.05 6.70 -6.61
CA ASN A 66 -0.26 7.83 -7.11
C ASN A 66 -0.63 9.14 -6.40
N ARG A 67 -1.92 9.35 -6.17
CA ARG A 67 -2.38 10.53 -5.43
C ARG A 67 -1.87 10.50 -3.99
N GLU A 68 -1.97 9.34 -3.33
CA GLU A 68 -1.50 9.19 -1.95
C GLU A 68 0.02 9.36 -1.84
N ILE A 69 0.78 8.89 -2.83
CA ILE A 69 2.24 9.09 -2.84
C ILE A 69 2.56 10.59 -2.80
N ALA A 70 1.91 11.38 -3.66
CA ALA A 70 2.13 12.81 -3.69
C ALA A 70 1.77 13.48 -2.36
N GLU A 71 0.68 13.04 -1.73
CA GLU A 71 0.20 13.62 -0.47
C GLU A 71 1.06 13.20 0.72
N GLU A 72 1.52 11.96 0.77
CA GLU A 72 2.14 11.39 1.97
C GLU A 72 3.66 11.45 1.98
N VAL A 73 4.31 11.39 0.83
CA VAL A 73 5.78 11.40 0.76
C VAL A 73 6.35 12.49 -0.13
N GLY A 74 5.49 13.16 -0.90
CA GLY A 74 5.92 14.22 -1.78
C GLY A 74 6.64 13.72 -3.01
N LYS A 75 7.67 14.45 -3.43
CA LYS A 75 8.41 14.10 -4.64
C LYS A 75 9.33 12.91 -4.40
N THR A 76 9.30 11.95 -5.31
CA THR A 76 10.14 10.75 -5.24
C THR A 76 11.08 10.69 -6.44
N PRO A 77 12.16 9.86 -6.38
CA PRO A 77 12.86 9.47 -7.59
C PRO A 77 11.89 8.82 -8.57
N THR A 78 12.26 8.76 -9.83
CA THR A 78 11.43 8.09 -10.85
C THR A 78 11.14 6.66 -10.43
N ILE A 79 9.87 6.26 -10.45
CA ILE A 79 9.47 4.88 -10.20
C ILE A 79 9.77 4.09 -11.47
N LYS A 80 10.77 3.23 -11.40
CA LYS A 80 11.25 2.46 -12.55
C LYS A 80 10.35 1.28 -12.88
N LYS A 81 9.79 0.65 -11.84
CA LYS A 81 8.89 -0.51 -12.01
C LYS A 81 7.82 -0.45 -10.95
N THR A 82 6.62 -0.84 -11.33
CA THR A 82 5.49 -1.01 -10.43
C THR A 82 5.04 -2.46 -10.55
N ILE A 83 5.19 -3.22 -9.48
CA ILE A 83 4.99 -4.66 -9.50
C ILE A 83 3.86 -5.01 -8.54
N PRO A 84 2.74 -5.58 -9.02
CA PRO A 84 1.69 -6.05 -8.12
C PRO A 84 2.24 -7.11 -7.17
N LEU A 85 2.04 -6.91 -5.88
CA LEU A 85 2.51 -7.84 -4.86
C LEU A 85 1.37 -8.70 -4.33
N GLU A 86 0.26 -8.09 -3.96
CA GLU A 86 -0.85 -8.79 -3.35
C GLU A 86 -2.17 -8.09 -3.66
N LEU A 87 -3.19 -8.87 -3.92
CA LEU A 87 -4.58 -8.41 -3.92
C LEU A 87 -5.30 -9.16 -2.80
N PHE A 88 -5.68 -8.44 -1.75
CA PHE A 88 -6.45 -8.98 -0.66
C PHE A 88 -7.91 -8.58 -0.80
N THR A 89 -8.82 -9.52 -0.65
CA THR A 89 -10.26 -9.25 -0.63
C THR A 89 -10.84 -9.92 0.61
N SER A 90 -11.62 -9.19 1.40
CA SER A 90 -12.27 -9.75 2.58
C SER A 90 -13.31 -10.79 2.18
N ASN A 91 -13.69 -11.66 3.13
CA ASN A 91 -14.65 -12.74 2.87
C ASN A 91 -16.00 -12.21 2.38
N ASP A 92 -16.45 -11.07 2.91
CA ASP A 92 -17.71 -10.45 2.49
C ASP A 92 -17.57 -9.61 1.22
N GLN A 93 -16.33 -9.49 0.67
CA GLN A 93 -16.00 -8.73 -0.51
C GLN A 93 -16.25 -7.22 -0.41
N ASN A 94 -16.43 -6.71 0.81
CA ASN A 94 -16.64 -5.28 1.05
C ASN A 94 -15.35 -4.52 1.22
N PHE A 95 -14.22 -5.20 1.38
CA PHE A 95 -12.91 -4.58 1.52
C PHE A 95 -11.92 -5.22 0.57
N GLN A 96 -11.19 -4.38 -0.16
CA GLN A 96 -10.13 -4.81 -1.07
C GLN A 96 -8.89 -3.98 -0.82
N TYR A 97 -7.73 -4.62 -0.79
CA TYR A 97 -6.45 -3.95 -0.64
C TYR A 97 -5.48 -4.41 -1.71
N ASN A 98 -4.99 -3.45 -2.49
CA ASN A 98 -4.05 -3.69 -3.59
C ASN A 98 -2.67 -3.20 -3.15
N THR A 99 -1.69 -4.09 -3.09
CA THR A 99 -0.32 -3.74 -2.71
C THR A 99 0.60 -3.86 -3.90
N TYR A 100 1.43 -2.84 -4.10
CA TYR A 100 2.43 -2.78 -5.19
C TYR A 100 3.81 -2.59 -4.60
N VAL A 101 4.83 -3.18 -5.24
CA VAL A 101 6.22 -2.83 -4.99
C VAL A 101 6.61 -1.76 -6.01
N LEU A 102 7.16 -0.66 -5.52
CA LEU A 102 7.54 0.48 -6.33
C LEU A 102 9.07 0.61 -6.32
N VAL A 103 9.71 0.22 -7.42
CA VAL A 103 11.17 0.19 -7.49
C VAL A 103 11.69 1.56 -7.90
N VAL A 104 12.59 2.11 -7.08
CA VAL A 104 13.32 3.36 -7.34
C VAL A 104 14.81 3.07 -7.31
N ASP A 105 15.61 3.93 -7.95
CA ASP A 105 17.06 3.69 -8.03
C ASP A 105 17.76 3.85 -6.68
N ARG A 106 17.25 4.75 -5.84
CA ARG A 106 17.90 5.09 -4.55
C ARG A 106 16.87 5.42 -3.50
N GLU A 107 17.29 5.33 -2.24
CA GLU A 107 16.50 5.83 -1.12
C GLU A 107 16.31 7.34 -1.26
N PHE A 108 15.23 7.84 -0.69
CA PHE A 108 14.93 9.25 -0.69
C PHE A 108 14.39 9.67 0.68
N ILE A 109 14.42 10.96 0.96
CA ILE A 109 13.87 11.52 2.20
C ILE A 109 12.45 11.99 1.89
N PRO A 110 11.43 11.32 2.42
CA PRO A 110 10.05 11.71 2.14
C PRO A 110 9.70 13.04 2.82
N THR A 111 8.83 13.81 2.17
CA THR A 111 8.24 15.00 2.77
C THR A 111 6.90 14.56 3.37
N LEU A 112 6.89 14.35 4.69
CA LEU A 112 5.73 13.78 5.37
C LEU A 112 4.64 14.83 5.61
N ASN A 113 3.38 14.39 5.61
CA ASN A 113 2.24 15.21 6.02
C ASN A 113 1.83 14.85 7.45
N ASP A 114 0.67 15.36 7.90
CA ASP A 114 0.23 15.18 9.29
C ASP A 114 -0.14 13.75 9.64
N GLU A 115 -0.31 12.87 8.65
CA GLU A 115 -0.69 11.49 8.91
C GLU A 115 0.47 10.61 9.34
N HIS A 116 1.70 11.07 9.13
CA HIS A 116 2.91 10.31 9.44
C HIS A 116 3.95 11.18 10.13
N SER A 117 4.59 10.65 11.17
CA SER A 117 5.58 11.38 11.98
C SER A 117 7.01 10.89 11.75
N GLY A 118 7.19 9.82 10.99
CA GLY A 118 8.52 9.30 10.76
C GLY A 118 8.56 8.34 9.59
N TYR A 119 9.76 8.01 9.16
CA TYR A 119 9.98 7.04 8.10
C TYR A 119 11.21 6.19 8.41
N ALA A 120 11.27 5.01 7.81
CA ALA A 120 12.43 4.12 7.96
C ALA A 120 12.60 3.29 6.69
N TRP A 121 13.83 3.16 6.25
CA TRP A 121 14.22 2.22 5.19
C TRP A 121 14.78 0.98 5.89
N CYS A 122 14.16 -0.18 5.64
CA CYS A 122 14.49 -1.42 6.34
C CYS A 122 14.74 -2.55 5.36
N GLY A 123 15.71 -3.38 5.65
CA GLY A 123 16.00 -4.57 4.86
C GLY A 123 14.96 -5.66 5.07
N PHE A 124 15.00 -6.67 4.20
CA PHE A 124 14.10 -7.82 4.27
C PHE A 124 14.22 -8.49 5.65
N ASP A 125 13.09 -8.78 6.27
CA ASP A 125 12.97 -9.34 7.61
C ASP A 125 13.52 -8.45 8.75
N MET A 126 13.97 -7.26 8.43
CA MET A 126 14.41 -6.28 9.44
C MET A 126 13.36 -5.18 9.56
N TRP A 127 12.10 -5.58 9.52
CA TRP A 127 10.96 -4.68 9.53
C TRP A 127 10.90 -3.84 10.80
N PRO A 128 10.40 -2.60 10.71
CA PRO A 128 10.23 -1.78 11.91
C PRO A 128 9.10 -2.35 12.77
N LYS A 129 9.12 -2.06 14.06
CA LYS A 129 8.13 -2.59 15.01
C LYS A 129 7.47 -1.45 15.78
N PRO A 130 6.16 -1.53 16.02
CA PRO A 130 5.24 -2.55 15.55
C PRO A 130 4.77 -2.27 14.12
N LEU A 131 4.62 -3.32 13.33
CA LEU A 131 4.03 -3.19 12.00
C LEU A 131 2.51 -3.02 12.11
N HIS A 132 1.96 -2.22 11.21
CA HIS A 132 0.51 -2.21 10.96
C HIS A 132 0.04 -3.65 10.72
N GLN A 133 -1.09 -4.03 11.33
CA GLN A 133 -1.53 -5.42 11.33
C GLN A 133 -1.70 -6.00 9.93
N GLY A 134 -2.26 -5.24 8.99
CA GLY A 134 -2.42 -5.71 7.62
C GLY A 134 -1.08 -5.99 6.94
N VAL A 135 -0.08 -5.13 7.16
CA VAL A 135 1.26 -5.32 6.63
C VAL A 135 1.91 -6.55 7.27
N LYS A 136 1.74 -6.72 8.58
CA LYS A 136 2.26 -7.88 9.29
C LYS A 136 1.69 -9.18 8.73
N ASN A 137 0.38 -9.20 8.47
CA ASN A 137 -0.28 -10.37 7.89
C ASN A 137 0.30 -10.72 6.53
N SER A 138 0.50 -9.71 5.67
CA SER A 138 1.07 -9.91 4.34
C SER A 138 2.49 -10.47 4.45
N PHE A 139 3.32 -9.89 5.32
CA PHE A 139 4.73 -10.29 5.44
C PHE A 139 4.92 -11.64 6.14
N ASN A 140 3.89 -12.14 6.82
CA ASN A 140 3.90 -13.49 7.38
C ASN A 140 3.38 -14.53 6.38
N ASN A 141 2.84 -14.10 5.25
CA ASN A 141 2.37 -15.01 4.20
C ASN A 141 3.56 -15.54 3.41
N LYS A 142 3.68 -16.88 3.32
CA LYS A 142 4.82 -17.51 2.67
C LYS A 142 4.96 -17.14 1.19
N ALA A 143 3.84 -17.04 0.48
CA ALA A 143 3.87 -16.69 -0.95
C ALA A 143 4.34 -15.25 -1.15
N ILE A 144 3.91 -14.33 -0.30
CA ILE A 144 4.34 -12.93 -0.37
C ILE A 144 5.83 -12.82 -0.04
N ARG A 145 6.28 -13.53 0.99
CA ARG A 145 7.71 -13.55 1.36
C ARG A 145 8.57 -14.07 0.21
N ALA A 146 8.16 -15.17 -0.41
CA ALA A 146 8.90 -15.76 -1.53
C ALA A 146 8.98 -14.77 -2.71
N LYS A 147 7.89 -14.06 -2.97
CA LYS A 147 7.84 -13.07 -4.04
C LYS A 147 8.79 -11.90 -3.76
N LEU A 148 8.82 -11.41 -2.52
CA LEU A 148 9.74 -10.35 -2.13
C LEU A 148 11.20 -10.78 -2.25
N GLU A 149 11.53 -11.99 -1.82
CA GLU A 149 12.87 -12.53 -1.94
C GLU A 149 13.30 -12.63 -3.42
N LEU A 150 12.41 -13.08 -4.27
CA LEU A 150 12.68 -13.16 -5.71
C LEU A 150 12.91 -11.76 -6.30
N LEU A 151 12.09 -10.80 -5.93
CA LEU A 151 12.26 -9.42 -6.41
C LEU A 151 13.62 -8.85 -6.01
N LEU A 152 14.10 -9.14 -4.82
CA LEU A 152 15.41 -8.68 -4.37
C LEU A 152 16.54 -9.25 -5.22
N GLU A 153 16.38 -10.47 -5.73
CA GLU A 153 17.38 -11.07 -6.63
C GLU A 153 17.37 -10.43 -8.02
N LEU A 154 16.19 -9.94 -8.45
CA LEU A 154 16.00 -9.40 -9.80
C LEU A 154 16.29 -7.90 -9.91
N VAL A 155 16.34 -7.21 -8.80
CA VAL A 155 16.50 -5.74 -8.76
C VAL A 155 17.94 -5.28 -8.59
#